data_de7501a199e6aa6f904cdadc90342991
#
_entry.id   de7501a199e6aa6f904cdadc90342991
#
_cell.length_a   1.000
_cell.length_b   1.000
_cell.length_c   1.000
_cell.angle_alpha   90.00
_cell.angle_beta   90.00
_cell.angle_gamma   90.00
#
_symmetry.space_group_name_H-M   'P 1'
#
loop_
_entity.id
_entity.type
_entity.pdbx_description
1 polymer ?
#
loop_
_entity_poly.entity_id
_entity_poly.type
_entity_poly.pdbx_seq_one_letter_code
_entity_poly.pdbx_strand_id
1 'polypeptide(L)'
;MAKKAIVMGATSGIGMEVAKLLAAKGWQVGIAGRRIERLQALISQSGITCYQQIDVTSPNAPAQLLELIDKLGGMDLYFHSSGIGWQNNTLDIEKELKTLETNGLGFTRMVDTAFNWFATHHQNNSKARIACITSIAGTKGLGAAPAYSATKRFQNHYLECLSQQAQMRHLPIAITDIRPGFVKTDLIAGSSYPLQLKPEDVAKHIVSAIENGKEVKVIDWRYDILVFLWRLIPRWLWTRLRITT
;
A
#
# COMPACT_ATOMS: atom_id res chain seq x y z
N MET A 1 22.60 13.34 -4.45
CA MET A 1 21.99 12.48 -5.49
C MET A 1 20.46 12.57 -5.37
N ALA A 2 19.73 12.39 -6.48
CA ALA A 2 18.26 12.31 -6.45
C ALA A 2 17.82 11.06 -5.70
N LYS A 3 16.77 11.17 -4.86
CA LYS A 3 16.18 10.03 -4.17
C LYS A 3 15.48 9.10 -5.15
N LYS A 4 15.47 7.81 -4.86
CA LYS A 4 14.91 6.75 -5.71
C LYS A 4 13.72 6.06 -5.07
N ALA A 5 12.61 5.96 -5.80
CA ALA A 5 11.40 5.31 -5.29
C ALA A 5 10.90 4.22 -6.23
N ILE A 6 10.51 3.08 -5.68
CA ILE A 6 9.75 2.05 -6.39
C ILE A 6 8.29 2.13 -5.94
N VAL A 7 7.38 2.24 -6.91
CA VAL A 7 5.92 2.28 -6.66
C VAL A 7 5.28 1.03 -7.25
N MET A 8 4.91 0.09 -6.37
CA MET A 8 4.16 -1.12 -6.71
C MET A 8 2.66 -0.83 -6.74
N GLY A 9 1.97 -1.17 -7.84
CA GLY A 9 0.55 -0.88 -8.03
C GLY A 9 0.29 0.51 -8.63
N ALA A 10 1.20 1.00 -9.50
CA ALA A 10 1.16 2.35 -10.07
C ALA A 10 0.22 2.50 -11.29
N THR A 11 -0.51 1.46 -11.71
CA THR A 11 -1.30 1.50 -12.95
C THR A 11 -2.63 2.26 -12.83
N SER A 12 -3.04 2.68 -11.64
CA SER A 12 -4.24 3.50 -11.37
C SER A 12 -4.29 4.01 -9.94
N GLY A 13 -5.26 4.88 -9.66
CA GLY A 13 -5.64 5.31 -8.31
C GLY A 13 -4.49 5.89 -7.51
N ILE A 14 -4.41 5.54 -6.23
CA ILE A 14 -3.45 6.12 -5.29
C ILE A 14 -2.00 5.90 -5.75
N GLY A 15 -1.65 4.68 -6.19
CA GLY A 15 -0.28 4.36 -6.60
C GLY A 15 0.18 5.21 -7.78
N MET A 16 -0.68 5.43 -8.75
CA MET A 16 -0.40 6.30 -9.90
C MET A 16 -0.15 7.75 -9.46
N GLU A 17 -1.00 8.29 -8.62
CA GLU A 17 -0.87 9.69 -8.17
C GLU A 17 0.35 9.91 -7.26
N VAL A 18 0.70 8.92 -6.42
CA VAL A 18 1.93 8.95 -5.64
C VAL A 18 3.16 8.93 -6.55
N ALA A 19 3.19 8.07 -7.59
CA ALA A 19 4.29 8.00 -8.54
C ALA A 19 4.50 9.33 -9.27
N LYS A 20 3.43 9.94 -9.79
CA LYS A 20 3.47 11.26 -10.43
C LYS A 20 3.98 12.35 -9.48
N LEU A 21 3.48 12.38 -8.26
CA LEU A 21 3.86 13.39 -7.27
C LEU A 21 5.33 13.26 -6.86
N LEU A 22 5.85 12.04 -6.68
CA LEU A 22 7.25 11.81 -6.39
C LEU A 22 8.14 12.26 -7.56
N ALA A 23 7.79 11.91 -8.81
CA ALA A 23 8.51 12.36 -10.00
C ALA A 23 8.52 13.90 -10.10
N ALA A 24 7.38 14.56 -9.89
CA ALA A 24 7.27 16.01 -9.88
C ALA A 24 8.12 16.69 -8.78
N LYS A 25 8.41 15.97 -7.67
CA LYS A 25 9.32 16.39 -6.61
C LYS A 25 10.80 16.09 -6.90
N GLY A 26 11.14 15.61 -8.09
CA GLY A 26 12.52 15.33 -8.51
C GLY A 26 13.07 13.98 -8.06
N TRP A 27 12.21 13.04 -7.63
CA TRP A 27 12.63 11.67 -7.38
C TRP A 27 12.79 10.91 -8.71
N GLN A 28 13.77 10.03 -8.77
CA GLN A 28 13.81 8.98 -9.79
C GLN A 28 12.81 7.90 -9.39
N VAL A 29 11.82 7.61 -10.25
CA VAL A 29 10.72 6.72 -9.90
C VAL A 29 10.67 5.53 -10.85
N GLY A 30 10.78 4.33 -10.30
CA GLY A 30 10.45 3.08 -10.96
C GLY A 30 9.02 2.66 -10.61
N ILE A 31 8.24 2.25 -11.60
CA ILE A 31 6.85 1.86 -11.41
C ILE A 31 6.60 0.41 -11.80
N ALA A 32 5.68 -0.25 -11.07
CA ALA A 32 5.28 -1.62 -11.38
C ALA A 32 3.78 -1.86 -11.21
N GLY A 33 3.29 -2.85 -11.94
CA GLY A 33 1.91 -3.32 -11.92
C GLY A 33 1.63 -4.30 -13.05
N ARG A 34 0.40 -4.82 -13.12
CA ARG A 34 0.01 -5.86 -14.08
C ARG A 34 -0.29 -5.35 -15.50
N ARG A 35 -0.79 -4.11 -15.62
CA ARG A 35 -1.29 -3.53 -16.88
C ARG A 35 -0.17 -2.77 -17.59
N ILE A 36 0.53 -3.45 -18.50
CA ILE A 36 1.74 -2.93 -19.14
C ILE A 36 1.46 -1.65 -19.94
N GLU A 37 0.33 -1.59 -20.65
CA GLU A 37 -0.05 -0.43 -21.49
C GLU A 37 -0.19 0.84 -20.62
N ARG A 38 -0.74 0.69 -19.41
CA ARG A 38 -0.88 1.81 -18.47
C ARG A 38 0.47 2.26 -17.89
N LEU A 39 1.41 1.33 -17.67
CA LEU A 39 2.77 1.67 -17.24
C LEU A 39 3.52 2.45 -18.34
N GLN A 40 3.42 2.01 -19.59
CA GLN A 40 4.03 2.67 -20.73
C GLN A 40 3.47 4.08 -20.96
N ALA A 41 2.15 4.23 -20.89
CA ALA A 41 1.50 5.53 -20.99
C ALA A 41 1.92 6.48 -19.85
N LEU A 42 2.10 5.96 -18.63
CA LEU A 42 2.49 6.77 -17.48
C LEU A 42 3.94 7.28 -17.60
N ILE A 43 4.87 6.48 -18.10
CA ILE A 43 6.26 6.90 -18.35
C ILE A 43 6.32 8.07 -19.34
N SER A 44 5.60 7.97 -20.45
CA SER A 44 5.64 9.00 -21.50
C SER A 44 5.07 10.35 -21.04
N GLN A 45 4.25 10.37 -20.00
CA GLN A 45 3.51 11.56 -19.56
C GLN A 45 4.03 12.21 -18.28
N SER A 46 4.86 11.53 -17.48
CA SER A 46 5.04 11.92 -16.07
C SER A 46 6.49 12.05 -15.60
N GLY A 47 7.50 11.95 -16.47
CA GLY A 47 8.91 12.01 -16.05
C GLY A 47 9.35 10.85 -15.14
N ILE A 48 8.63 9.74 -15.17
CA ILE A 48 8.95 8.49 -14.45
C ILE A 48 10.12 7.81 -15.15
N THR A 49 11.06 7.24 -14.40
CA THR A 49 12.36 6.79 -14.89
C THR A 49 12.31 5.45 -15.62
N CYS A 50 11.64 4.45 -15.04
CA CYS A 50 11.55 3.10 -15.58
C CYS A 50 10.30 2.35 -15.11
N TYR A 51 10.02 1.22 -15.74
CA TYR A 51 8.91 0.35 -15.34
C TYR A 51 9.25 -1.13 -15.45
N GLN A 52 8.45 -1.95 -14.76
CA GLN A 52 8.44 -3.40 -14.87
C GLN A 52 7.01 -3.92 -14.76
N GLN A 53 6.63 -4.86 -15.63
CA GLN A 53 5.37 -5.56 -15.43
C GLN A 53 5.56 -6.59 -14.30
N ILE A 54 4.80 -6.44 -13.23
CA ILE A 54 4.84 -7.34 -12.07
C ILE A 54 3.41 -7.69 -11.64
N ASP A 55 3.13 -8.99 -11.54
CA ASP A 55 1.99 -9.51 -10.83
C ASP A 55 2.46 -10.00 -9.46
N VAL A 56 2.00 -9.37 -8.38
CA VAL A 56 2.42 -9.70 -7.01
C VAL A 56 2.04 -11.12 -6.58
N THR A 57 1.08 -11.76 -7.27
CA THR A 57 0.69 -13.15 -7.02
C THR A 57 1.65 -14.16 -7.65
N SER A 58 2.43 -13.75 -8.64
CA SER A 58 3.40 -14.61 -9.31
C SER A 58 4.55 -14.99 -8.36
N PRO A 59 4.98 -16.28 -8.36
CA PRO A 59 6.19 -16.69 -7.65
C PRO A 59 7.46 -15.94 -8.10
N ASN A 60 7.49 -15.43 -9.34
CA ASN A 60 8.64 -14.69 -9.89
C ASN A 60 8.62 -13.18 -9.55
N ALA A 61 7.57 -12.68 -8.89
CA ALA A 61 7.46 -11.25 -8.55
C ALA A 61 8.65 -10.70 -7.75
N PRO A 62 9.25 -11.43 -6.79
CA PRO A 62 10.46 -10.98 -6.11
C PRO A 62 11.64 -10.70 -7.04
N ALA A 63 11.93 -11.61 -7.98
CA ALA A 63 13.01 -11.43 -8.94
C ALA A 63 12.77 -10.21 -9.84
N GLN A 64 11.54 -10.05 -10.32
CA GLN A 64 11.14 -8.88 -11.13
C GLN A 64 11.25 -7.55 -10.35
N LEU A 65 11.00 -7.55 -9.03
CA LEU A 65 11.22 -6.37 -8.20
C LEU A 65 12.72 -6.02 -8.12
N LEU A 66 13.57 -7.03 -7.90
CA LEU A 66 15.02 -6.81 -7.86
C LEU A 66 15.54 -6.26 -9.21
N GLU A 67 15.07 -6.81 -10.34
CA GLU A 67 15.38 -6.28 -11.66
C GLU A 67 14.97 -4.80 -11.82
N LEU A 68 13.79 -4.41 -11.30
CA LEU A 68 13.36 -3.02 -11.36
C LEU A 68 14.23 -2.10 -10.49
N ILE A 69 14.65 -2.58 -9.31
CA ILE A 69 15.57 -1.86 -8.45
C ILE A 69 16.92 -1.66 -9.14
N ASP A 70 17.44 -2.68 -9.81
CA ASP A 70 18.69 -2.60 -10.57
C ASP A 70 18.58 -1.64 -11.76
N LYS A 71 17.48 -1.69 -12.52
CA LYS A 71 17.19 -0.72 -13.61
C LYS A 71 17.17 0.73 -13.11
N LEU A 72 16.67 0.96 -11.89
CA LEU A 72 16.65 2.29 -11.27
C LEU A 72 18.00 2.66 -10.65
N GLY A 73 18.88 1.69 -10.47
CA GLY A 73 20.21 1.85 -9.85
C GLY A 73 20.13 1.99 -8.31
N GLY A 74 19.12 1.39 -7.68
CA GLY A 74 18.90 1.38 -6.23
C GLY A 74 17.53 1.89 -5.82
N MET A 75 17.27 1.94 -4.49
CA MET A 75 15.97 2.32 -3.94
C MET A 75 16.16 2.97 -2.56
N ASP A 76 15.46 4.10 -2.30
CA ASP A 76 15.36 4.76 -0.99
C ASP A 76 13.96 4.60 -0.40
N LEU A 77 12.95 4.42 -1.26
CA LEU A 77 11.54 4.22 -0.89
C LEU A 77 10.94 3.06 -1.68
N TYR A 78 10.39 2.09 -0.97
CA TYR A 78 9.42 1.13 -1.51
C TYR A 78 8.01 1.55 -1.10
N PHE A 79 7.15 1.84 -2.08
CA PHE A 79 5.74 2.15 -1.85
C PHE A 79 4.85 1.06 -2.41
N HIS A 80 4.12 0.35 -1.52
CA HIS A 80 3.21 -0.72 -1.89
C HIS A 80 1.75 -0.25 -1.93
N SER A 81 1.16 -0.22 -3.11
CA SER A 81 -0.24 0.15 -3.36
C SER A 81 -1.05 -0.95 -4.07
N SER A 82 -0.44 -2.12 -4.31
CA SER A 82 -1.17 -3.25 -4.90
C SER A 82 -2.14 -3.84 -3.88
N GLY A 83 -3.37 -4.03 -4.31
CA GLY A 83 -4.39 -4.66 -3.49
C GLY A 83 -5.72 -4.73 -4.24
N ILE A 84 -6.55 -5.68 -3.84
CA ILE A 84 -7.90 -5.86 -4.36
C ILE A 84 -8.88 -6.08 -3.20
N GLY A 85 -10.17 -5.95 -3.49
CA GLY A 85 -11.22 -6.24 -2.53
C GLY A 85 -12.60 -6.12 -3.16
N TRP A 86 -13.52 -6.87 -2.63
CA TRP A 86 -14.92 -6.86 -3.03
C TRP A 86 -15.81 -6.85 -1.80
N GLN A 87 -17.01 -6.30 -1.96
CA GLN A 87 -18.12 -6.69 -1.11
C GLN A 87 -18.49 -8.15 -1.46
N ASN A 88 -18.67 -8.98 -0.44
CA ASN A 88 -18.90 -10.41 -0.61
C ASN A 88 -19.87 -10.96 0.46
N ASN A 89 -21.10 -10.50 0.40
CA ASN A 89 -22.14 -10.86 1.36
C ASN A 89 -22.57 -12.35 1.27
N THR A 90 -22.26 -13.03 0.17
CA THR A 90 -22.59 -14.43 -0.09
C THR A 90 -21.41 -15.38 0.13
N LEU A 91 -20.26 -14.84 0.54
CA LEU A 91 -19.00 -15.59 0.74
C LEU A 91 -18.58 -16.40 -0.50
N ASP A 92 -18.65 -15.76 -1.67
CA ASP A 92 -18.09 -16.30 -2.90
C ASP A 92 -16.59 -16.63 -2.67
N ILE A 93 -16.27 -17.92 -2.69
CA ILE A 93 -14.95 -18.44 -2.32
C ILE A 93 -13.83 -17.96 -3.24
N GLU A 94 -14.10 -17.76 -4.53
CA GLU A 94 -13.10 -17.29 -5.48
C GLU A 94 -12.66 -15.85 -5.16
N LYS A 95 -13.60 -14.96 -4.78
CA LYS A 95 -13.29 -13.59 -4.34
C LYS A 95 -12.50 -13.58 -3.06
N GLU A 96 -12.87 -14.43 -2.09
CA GLU A 96 -12.14 -14.53 -0.81
C GLU A 96 -10.69 -14.98 -1.05
N LEU A 97 -10.49 -16.11 -1.77
CA LEU A 97 -9.16 -16.66 -2.03
C LEU A 97 -8.30 -15.69 -2.86
N LYS A 98 -8.87 -15.06 -3.90
CA LYS A 98 -8.15 -14.08 -4.71
C LYS A 98 -7.71 -12.85 -3.92
N THR A 99 -8.54 -12.43 -2.95
CA THR A 99 -8.19 -11.35 -2.03
C THR A 99 -7.04 -11.76 -1.10
N LEU A 100 -7.07 -12.97 -0.54
CA LEU A 100 -5.99 -13.52 0.29
C LEU A 100 -4.69 -13.66 -0.49
N GLU A 101 -4.75 -14.19 -1.72
CA GLU A 101 -3.59 -14.35 -2.58
C GLU A 101 -2.90 -13.01 -2.88
N THR A 102 -3.67 -11.99 -3.26
CA THR A 102 -3.12 -10.68 -3.59
C THR A 102 -2.68 -9.90 -2.36
N ASN A 103 -3.58 -9.74 -1.37
CA ASN A 103 -3.37 -8.87 -0.22
C ASN A 103 -2.61 -9.55 0.93
N GLY A 104 -2.56 -10.87 0.96
CA GLY A 104 -1.80 -11.67 1.92
C GLY A 104 -0.47 -12.10 1.31
N LEU A 105 -0.48 -13.16 0.51
CA LEU A 105 0.73 -13.78 -0.05
C LEU A 105 1.52 -12.81 -0.94
N GLY A 106 0.85 -12.16 -1.89
CA GLY A 106 1.48 -11.19 -2.79
C GLY A 106 2.08 -9.99 -2.04
N PHE A 107 1.34 -9.45 -1.07
CA PHE A 107 1.83 -8.39 -0.21
C PHE A 107 3.11 -8.81 0.54
N THR A 108 3.08 -9.97 1.21
CA THR A 108 4.22 -10.48 1.98
C THR A 108 5.45 -10.66 1.09
N ARG A 109 5.30 -11.35 -0.07
CA ARG A 109 6.42 -11.52 -1.01
C ARG A 109 7.11 -10.19 -1.36
N MET A 110 6.32 -9.19 -1.71
CA MET A 110 6.88 -7.92 -2.20
C MET A 110 7.49 -7.08 -1.09
N VAL A 111 6.84 -7.02 0.08
CA VAL A 111 7.33 -6.23 1.22
C VAL A 111 8.58 -6.86 1.83
N ASP A 112 8.62 -8.19 1.95
CA ASP A 112 9.80 -8.89 2.45
C ASP A 112 10.99 -8.77 1.51
N THR A 113 10.74 -8.84 0.19
CA THR A 113 11.80 -8.61 -0.80
C THR A 113 12.40 -7.22 -0.64
N ALA A 114 11.56 -6.19 -0.52
CA ALA A 114 12.02 -4.82 -0.30
C ALA A 114 12.74 -4.64 1.04
N PHE A 115 12.21 -5.23 2.12
CA PHE A 115 12.81 -5.18 3.45
C PHE A 115 14.21 -5.83 3.47
N ASN A 116 14.33 -7.02 2.90
CA ASN A 116 15.60 -7.75 2.84
C ASN A 116 16.61 -7.03 1.92
N TRP A 117 16.17 -6.44 0.83
CA TRP A 117 17.04 -5.62 -0.02
C TRP A 117 17.58 -4.42 0.77
N PHE A 118 16.73 -3.70 1.50
CA PHE A 118 17.17 -2.60 2.36
C PHE A 118 18.12 -3.06 3.48
N ALA A 119 17.85 -4.20 4.10
CA ALA A 119 18.69 -4.76 5.16
C ALA A 119 20.12 -5.06 4.69
N THR A 120 20.32 -5.34 3.41
CA THR A 120 21.63 -5.64 2.83
C THR A 120 22.32 -4.44 2.19
N HIS A 121 21.59 -3.46 1.67
CA HIS A 121 22.12 -2.36 0.86
C HIS A 121 22.12 -1.00 1.56
N HIS A 122 21.34 -0.81 2.61
CA HIS A 122 21.28 0.43 3.40
C HIS A 122 21.97 0.28 4.76
N GLN A 123 23.29 0.26 4.77
CA GLN A 123 24.08 0.14 6.02
C GLN A 123 24.59 1.47 6.57
N ASN A 124 24.53 2.57 5.82
CA ASN A 124 25.14 3.85 6.22
C ASN A 124 24.11 5.00 6.22
N ASN A 125 23.70 5.42 7.41
CA ASN A 125 23.03 6.70 7.77
C ASN A 125 21.86 7.25 6.92
N SER A 126 21.53 6.70 5.75
CA SER A 126 20.32 7.07 5.00
C SER A 126 19.17 6.15 5.42
N LYS A 127 18.09 6.72 5.96
CA LYS A 127 16.90 5.93 6.34
C LYS A 127 16.21 5.41 5.08
N ALA A 128 16.25 4.10 4.86
CA ALA A 128 15.37 3.41 3.93
C ALA A 128 13.90 3.55 4.38
N ARG A 129 12.97 3.57 3.43
CA ARG A 129 11.54 3.72 3.74
C ARG A 129 10.71 2.65 3.05
N ILE A 130 9.84 2.01 3.81
CA ILE A 130 8.78 1.14 3.30
C ILE A 130 7.44 1.79 3.69
N ALA A 131 6.61 2.09 2.71
CA ALA A 131 5.27 2.61 2.96
C ALA A 131 4.22 1.77 2.23
N CYS A 132 3.16 1.37 2.92
CA CYS A 132 2.15 0.47 2.37
C CYS A 132 0.75 1.03 2.55
N ILE A 133 -0.06 0.93 1.51
CA ILE A 133 -1.50 1.20 1.58
C ILE A 133 -2.20 0.01 2.21
N THR A 134 -2.63 0.19 3.44
CA THR A 134 -3.54 -0.73 4.11
C THR A 134 -4.99 -0.23 4.03
N SER A 135 -5.69 -0.04 5.13
CA SER A 135 -7.02 0.59 5.18
C SER A 135 -7.50 0.79 6.61
N ILE A 136 -8.44 1.70 6.82
CA ILE A 136 -9.25 1.75 8.04
C ILE A 136 -10.08 0.46 8.22
N ALA A 137 -10.39 -0.27 7.14
CA ALA A 137 -11.09 -1.56 7.17
C ALA A 137 -10.35 -2.64 7.98
N GLY A 138 -9.04 -2.47 8.24
CA GLY A 138 -8.27 -3.32 9.14
C GLY A 138 -8.50 -3.03 10.63
N THR A 139 -9.26 -2.01 11.00
CA THR A 139 -9.48 -1.65 12.41
C THR A 139 -10.43 -2.62 13.11
N LYS A 140 -11.52 -2.98 12.45
CA LYS A 140 -12.55 -3.92 12.93
C LYS A 140 -12.97 -4.85 11.78
N GLY A 141 -13.48 -6.04 12.09
CA GLY A 141 -14.02 -6.94 11.08
C GLY A 141 -15.26 -6.36 10.41
N LEU A 142 -15.27 -6.30 9.09
CA LEU A 142 -16.40 -5.82 8.30
C LEU A 142 -17.07 -7.01 7.59
N GLY A 143 -18.30 -7.33 7.99
CA GLY A 143 -19.06 -8.46 7.46
C GLY A 143 -19.38 -8.36 5.97
N ALA A 144 -19.48 -7.14 5.44
CA ALA A 144 -19.70 -6.90 4.00
C ALA A 144 -18.51 -7.26 3.11
N ALA A 145 -17.28 -7.33 3.66
CA ALA A 145 -16.06 -7.62 2.91
C ALA A 145 -15.06 -8.41 3.76
N PRO A 146 -15.33 -9.70 4.08
CA PRO A 146 -14.57 -10.43 5.09
C PRO A 146 -13.09 -10.58 4.77
N ALA A 147 -12.73 -11.14 3.60
CA ALA A 147 -11.34 -11.31 3.21
C ALA A 147 -10.60 -9.97 3.09
N TYR A 148 -11.26 -8.94 2.53
CA TYR A 148 -10.64 -7.61 2.44
C TYR A 148 -10.31 -7.06 3.83
N SER A 149 -11.29 -7.02 4.73
CA SER A 149 -11.09 -6.51 6.09
C SER A 149 -10.03 -7.31 6.86
N ALA A 150 -10.08 -8.65 6.76
CA ALA A 150 -9.12 -9.53 7.41
C ALA A 150 -7.70 -9.34 6.85
N THR A 151 -7.54 -9.24 5.52
CA THR A 151 -6.22 -9.00 4.92
C THR A 151 -5.67 -7.62 5.25
N LYS A 152 -6.50 -6.59 5.34
CA LYS A 152 -6.07 -5.25 5.77
C LYS A 152 -5.63 -5.25 7.24
N ARG A 153 -6.28 -6.03 8.11
CA ARG A 153 -5.81 -6.25 9.48
C ARG A 153 -4.48 -6.99 9.53
N PHE A 154 -4.33 -8.05 8.74
CA PHE A 154 -3.07 -8.76 8.57
C PHE A 154 -1.95 -7.79 8.17
N GLN A 155 -2.16 -6.97 7.14
CA GLN A 155 -1.17 -6.00 6.67
C GLN A 155 -0.78 -4.98 7.77
N ASN A 156 -1.75 -4.43 8.52
CA ASN A 156 -1.46 -3.51 9.63
C ASN A 156 -0.53 -4.17 10.65
N HIS A 157 -0.88 -5.39 11.07
CA HIS A 157 -0.11 -6.11 12.09
C HIS A 157 1.25 -6.57 11.57
N TYR A 158 1.32 -7.01 10.32
CA TYR A 158 2.57 -7.41 9.69
C TYR A 158 3.58 -6.26 9.60
N LEU A 159 3.15 -5.05 9.24
CA LEU A 159 4.00 -3.87 9.22
C LEU A 159 4.51 -3.49 10.62
N GLU A 160 3.68 -3.64 11.64
CA GLU A 160 4.08 -3.47 13.05
C GLU A 160 5.19 -4.46 13.43
N CYS A 161 5.04 -5.75 13.07
CA CYS A 161 6.06 -6.77 13.29
C CYS A 161 7.38 -6.44 12.56
N LEU A 162 7.31 -5.98 11.31
CA LEU A 162 8.51 -5.57 10.56
C LEU A 162 9.18 -4.34 11.16
N SER A 163 8.41 -3.38 11.69
CA SER A 163 8.97 -2.23 12.41
C SER A 163 9.75 -2.68 13.64
N GLN A 164 9.18 -3.61 14.42
CA GLN A 164 9.86 -4.21 15.58
C GLN A 164 11.12 -4.97 15.14
N GLN A 165 11.03 -5.77 14.07
CA GLN A 165 12.18 -6.51 13.56
C GLN A 165 13.31 -5.59 13.08
N ALA A 166 12.98 -4.47 12.44
CA ALA A 166 13.97 -3.47 12.05
C ALA A 166 14.71 -2.91 13.27
N GLN A 167 13.99 -2.60 14.36
CA GLN A 167 14.61 -2.15 15.61
C GLN A 167 15.49 -3.23 16.25
N MET A 168 15.00 -4.47 16.37
CA MET A 168 15.75 -5.60 16.93
C MET A 168 17.05 -5.88 16.18
N ARG A 169 17.07 -5.64 14.87
CA ARG A 169 18.23 -5.87 13.99
C ARG A 169 19.06 -4.60 13.78
N HIS A 170 18.73 -3.49 14.44
CA HIS A 170 19.38 -2.17 14.26
C HIS A 170 19.45 -1.72 12.79
N LEU A 171 18.39 -2.02 12.00
CA LEU A 171 18.33 -1.64 10.60
C LEU A 171 17.76 -0.21 10.44
N PRO A 172 18.34 0.65 9.57
CA PRO A 172 17.84 2.00 9.36
C PRO A 172 16.63 2.02 8.42
N ILE A 173 15.62 1.20 8.70
CA ILE A 173 14.40 1.06 7.90
C ILE A 173 13.23 1.69 8.66
N ALA A 174 12.62 2.73 8.09
CA ALA A 174 11.38 3.33 8.58
C ALA A 174 10.18 2.74 7.83
N ILE A 175 9.16 2.31 8.57
CA ILE A 175 7.95 1.72 8.02
C ILE A 175 6.77 2.67 8.26
N THR A 176 5.94 2.88 7.23
CA THR A 176 4.75 3.73 7.28
C THR A 176 3.52 2.93 6.83
N ASP A 177 2.60 2.72 7.76
CA ASP A 177 1.29 2.13 7.52
C ASP A 177 0.27 3.23 7.16
N ILE A 178 -0.13 3.29 5.90
CA ILE A 178 -1.09 4.26 5.38
C ILE A 178 -2.48 3.64 5.38
N ARG A 179 -3.41 4.25 6.13
CA ARG A 179 -4.78 3.77 6.34
C ARG A 179 -5.80 4.74 5.76
N PRO A 180 -6.04 4.75 4.46
CA PRO A 180 -7.09 5.58 3.89
C PRO A 180 -8.50 5.04 4.22
N GLY A 181 -9.47 5.96 4.19
CA GLY A 181 -10.86 5.62 4.08
C GLY A 181 -11.27 5.32 2.63
N PHE A 182 -12.47 5.71 2.22
CA PHE A 182 -12.93 5.52 0.84
C PHE A 182 -12.25 6.52 -0.11
N VAL A 183 -11.59 6.02 -1.15
CA VAL A 183 -10.89 6.82 -2.16
C VAL A 183 -11.45 6.49 -3.53
N LYS A 184 -11.81 7.48 -4.34
CA LYS A 184 -12.35 7.32 -5.71
C LYS A 184 -11.32 6.67 -6.61
N THR A 185 -11.36 5.35 -6.70
CA THR A 185 -10.45 4.51 -7.50
C THR A 185 -11.20 3.40 -8.20
N ASP A 186 -10.55 2.70 -9.13
CA ASP A 186 -11.12 1.51 -9.80
C ASP A 186 -11.64 0.47 -8.79
N LEU A 187 -11.08 0.41 -7.57
CA LEU A 187 -11.44 -0.56 -6.53
C LEU A 187 -12.88 -0.40 -6.03
N ILE A 188 -13.39 0.83 -6.01
CA ILE A 188 -14.75 1.15 -5.54
C ILE A 188 -15.61 1.74 -6.66
N ALA A 189 -15.20 1.55 -7.92
CA ALA A 189 -15.96 2.04 -9.08
C ALA A 189 -17.37 1.42 -9.08
N GLY A 190 -18.38 2.27 -9.28
CA GLY A 190 -19.79 1.86 -9.27
C GLY A 190 -20.46 1.82 -7.89
N SER A 191 -19.71 2.08 -6.81
CA SER A 191 -20.26 2.18 -5.46
C SER A 191 -20.27 3.63 -4.97
N SER A 192 -21.35 4.03 -4.28
CA SER A 192 -21.44 5.35 -3.64
C SER A 192 -21.18 5.21 -2.15
N TYR A 193 -20.02 5.69 -1.70
CA TYR A 193 -19.66 5.71 -0.29
C TYR A 193 -19.66 7.14 0.25
N PRO A 194 -19.97 7.36 1.53
CA PRO A 194 -19.84 8.67 2.14
C PRO A 194 -18.37 9.08 2.24
N LEU A 195 -18.11 10.38 2.21
CA LEU A 195 -16.79 10.96 2.44
C LEU A 195 -15.67 10.46 1.50
N GLN A 196 -16.00 10.15 0.24
CA GLN A 196 -14.99 9.72 -0.73
C GLN A 196 -13.93 10.80 -0.98
N LEU A 197 -12.67 10.42 -0.88
CA LEU A 197 -11.50 11.26 -1.10
C LEU A 197 -11.04 11.18 -2.56
N LYS A 198 -10.42 12.26 -3.06
CA LYS A 198 -9.75 12.26 -4.36
C LYS A 198 -8.37 11.61 -4.25
N PRO A 199 -7.95 10.73 -5.20
CA PRO A 199 -6.63 10.09 -5.16
C PRO A 199 -5.46 11.07 -5.09
N GLU A 200 -5.58 12.23 -5.76
CA GLU A 200 -4.55 13.28 -5.80
C GLU A 200 -4.31 13.90 -4.42
N ASP A 201 -5.39 14.15 -3.67
CA ASP A 201 -5.28 14.70 -2.32
C ASP A 201 -4.75 13.66 -1.34
N VAL A 202 -5.18 12.41 -1.48
CA VAL A 202 -4.65 11.27 -0.72
C VAL A 202 -3.15 11.12 -0.97
N ALA A 203 -2.68 11.23 -2.21
CA ALA A 203 -1.26 11.14 -2.56
C ALA A 203 -0.42 12.23 -1.86
N LYS A 204 -0.92 13.47 -1.76
CA LYS A 204 -0.24 14.55 -1.03
C LYS A 204 -0.05 14.20 0.46
N HIS A 205 -1.10 13.69 1.10
CA HIS A 205 -1.02 13.25 2.49
C HIS A 205 -0.06 12.08 2.69
N ILE A 206 -0.03 11.11 1.76
CA ILE A 206 0.88 9.98 1.78
C ILE A 206 2.33 10.44 1.69
N VAL A 207 2.67 11.23 0.67
CA VAL A 207 4.05 11.70 0.46
C VAL A 207 4.51 12.52 1.67
N SER A 208 3.67 13.40 2.20
CA SER A 208 3.97 14.14 3.43
C SER A 208 4.20 13.22 4.63
N ALA A 209 3.38 12.16 4.81
CA ALA A 209 3.57 11.21 5.91
C ALA A 209 4.89 10.44 5.79
N ILE A 210 5.26 10.02 4.58
CA ILE A 210 6.51 9.35 4.28
C ILE A 210 7.70 10.28 4.56
N GLU A 211 7.66 11.52 4.07
CA GLU A 211 8.74 12.50 4.26
C GLU A 211 8.96 12.82 5.76
N ASN A 212 7.87 12.88 6.53
CA ASN A 212 7.90 13.15 7.97
C ASN A 212 8.12 11.89 8.85
N GLY A 213 8.31 10.71 8.25
CA GLY A 213 8.59 9.47 8.98
C GLY A 213 7.47 9.03 9.92
N LYS A 214 6.21 9.23 9.53
CA LYS A 214 5.05 8.77 10.32
C LYS A 214 4.94 7.26 10.26
N GLU A 215 4.86 6.59 11.42
CA GLU A 215 4.69 5.14 11.49
C GLU A 215 3.29 4.70 11.04
N VAL A 216 2.26 5.42 11.45
CA VAL A 216 0.87 5.18 11.05
C VAL A 216 0.25 6.50 10.61
N LYS A 217 -0.46 6.48 9.47
CA LYS A 217 -1.22 7.63 9.00
C LYS A 217 -2.61 7.21 8.51
N VAL A 218 -3.64 7.54 9.26
CA VAL A 218 -5.02 7.53 8.75
C VAL A 218 -5.21 8.78 7.87
N ILE A 219 -5.87 8.62 6.74
CA ILE A 219 -6.19 9.69 5.80
C ILE A 219 -7.71 9.76 5.66
N ASP A 220 -8.27 10.73 6.00
CA ASP A 220 -8.41 12.08 6.42
C ASP A 220 -8.73 12.13 7.95
N TRP A 221 -8.72 13.32 8.57
CA TRP A 221 -9.02 13.50 10.02
C TRP A 221 -10.40 12.96 10.43
N ARG A 222 -11.39 13.01 9.54
CA ARG A 222 -12.74 12.46 9.76
C ARG A 222 -12.70 10.96 9.97
N TYR A 223 -11.83 10.27 9.23
CA TYR A 223 -11.60 8.83 9.40
C TYR A 223 -10.76 8.53 10.64
N ASP A 224 -9.90 9.44 11.10
CA ASP A 224 -9.21 9.31 12.39
C ASP A 224 -10.22 9.24 13.54
N ILE A 225 -11.19 10.17 13.56
CA ILE A 225 -12.27 10.17 14.54
C ILE A 225 -13.11 8.87 14.44
N LEU A 226 -13.48 8.48 13.22
CA LEU A 226 -14.26 7.26 13.00
C LEU A 226 -13.53 6.01 13.52
N VAL A 227 -12.25 5.86 13.21
CA VAL A 227 -11.39 4.74 13.65
C VAL A 227 -11.24 4.76 15.17
N PHE A 228 -11.09 5.92 15.78
CA PHE A 228 -11.04 6.06 17.24
C PHE A 228 -12.35 5.55 17.87
N LEU A 229 -13.50 6.01 17.39
CA LEU A 229 -14.81 5.56 17.89
C LEU A 229 -15.02 4.06 17.65
N TRP A 230 -14.62 3.52 16.49
CA TRP A 230 -14.73 2.08 16.25
C TRP A 230 -13.95 1.24 17.26
N ARG A 231 -12.76 1.69 17.66
CA ARG A 231 -11.92 0.99 18.65
C ARG A 231 -12.60 0.88 20.02
N LEU A 232 -13.40 1.87 20.40
CA LEU A 232 -14.12 1.88 21.69
C LEU A 232 -15.30 0.90 21.73
N ILE A 233 -15.85 0.50 20.57
CA ILE A 233 -16.99 -0.41 20.52
C ILE A 233 -16.53 -1.83 20.91
N PRO A 234 -17.09 -2.44 21.96
CA PRO A 234 -16.74 -3.80 22.35
C PRO A 234 -17.14 -4.81 21.27
N ARG A 235 -16.42 -5.96 21.24
CA ARG A 235 -16.62 -6.98 20.21
C ARG A 235 -18.08 -7.49 20.16
N TRP A 236 -18.68 -7.74 21.33
CA TRP A 236 -20.05 -8.26 21.42
C TRP A 236 -21.10 -7.32 20.82
N LEU A 237 -20.87 -6.01 20.89
CA LEU A 237 -21.74 -5.00 20.27
C LEU A 237 -21.42 -4.89 18.78
N TRP A 238 -20.13 -4.80 18.41
CA TRP A 238 -19.69 -4.68 17.01
C TRP A 238 -20.28 -5.78 16.11
N THR A 239 -20.25 -7.04 16.57
CA THR A 239 -20.76 -8.19 15.79
C THR A 239 -22.27 -8.19 15.59
N ARG A 240 -23.00 -7.33 16.30
CA ARG A 240 -24.46 -7.15 16.14
C ARG A 240 -24.83 -5.94 15.28
N LEU A 241 -23.88 -5.05 15.02
CA LEU A 241 -24.12 -3.89 14.17
C LEU A 241 -24.25 -4.32 12.71
N ARG A 242 -25.30 -3.85 12.06
CA ARG A 242 -25.47 -4.01 10.61
C ARG A 242 -24.71 -2.89 9.89
N ILE A 243 -23.43 -3.11 9.63
CA ILE A 243 -22.60 -2.19 8.88
C ILE A 243 -22.71 -2.60 7.41
N THR A 244 -23.60 -1.96 6.70
CA THR A 244 -23.73 -2.05 5.24
C THR A 244 -22.96 -0.89 4.65
N THR A 245 -21.87 -1.20 3.96
CA THR A 245 -21.08 -0.22 3.20
C THR A 245 -21.38 -0.36 1.73
#